data_2f8db23ce9c0e65465c642557d90b801
#
_entry.id   2f8db23ce9c0e65465c642557d90b801
#
_cell.length_a   1.000
_cell.length_b   1.000
_cell.length_c   1.000
_cell.angle_alpha   90.00
_cell.angle_beta   90.00
_cell.angle_gamma   90.00
#
_symmetry.space_group_name_H-M   'P 1'
#
loop_
_entity.id
_entity.type
_entity.pdbx_description
1 polymer ?
#
loop_
_entity_poly.entity_id
_entity_poly.type
_entity_poly.pdbx_seq_one_letter_code
_entity_poly.pdbx_strand_id
1 'polypeptide(L)'
;MKRRNFIKFTTISAILFSTNISIAKNIPSQTLLVLDEVLNIIFPKTSTMPGAKEFKALEYLIKNISHKTFDDEDKTLILDGTKDFIGSFSQFLTLNEKEKKELILEIIKNSAYAKSWVSKITYYGIEAMFSDPIYGGNFNQIAWKSINHAVGIPRPLKTYGQKI
;
A
#
# COMPACT_ATOMS: atom_id res chain seq x y z
N MET A 1 -33.06 27.51 -12.51
CA MET A 1 -32.07 28.48 -11.95
C MET A 1 -31.29 27.87 -10.82
N LYS A 2 -29.91 27.97 -10.91
CA LYS A 2 -28.85 27.86 -9.89
C LYS A 2 -28.59 26.46 -9.32
N ARG A 3 -27.58 25.76 -9.85
CA ARG A 3 -26.11 25.87 -9.71
C ARG A 3 -25.63 25.91 -8.27
N ARG A 4 -24.93 24.85 -7.88
CA ARG A 4 -23.57 24.80 -7.31
C ARG A 4 -23.41 23.54 -6.50
N ASN A 5 -23.07 22.45 -7.18
CA ASN A 5 -22.37 21.35 -6.51
C ASN A 5 -20.92 21.78 -6.36
N PHE A 6 -20.59 22.26 -5.19
CA PHE A 6 -19.24 22.55 -4.78
C PHE A 6 -18.56 21.20 -4.56
N ILE A 7 -17.72 20.81 -5.50
CA ILE A 7 -16.78 19.70 -5.31
C ILE A 7 -15.87 20.11 -4.18
N LYS A 8 -16.08 19.54 -3.00
CA LYS A 8 -15.10 19.61 -1.93
C LYS A 8 -13.92 18.71 -2.36
N PHE A 9 -12.96 19.32 -3.03
CA PHE A 9 -11.61 18.78 -3.07
C PHE A 9 -11.13 18.76 -1.63
N THR A 10 -11.20 17.60 -1.00
CA THR A 10 -10.39 17.33 0.17
C THR A 10 -8.96 17.43 -0.29
N THR A 11 -8.29 18.47 0.12
CA THR A 11 -6.85 18.66 -0.02
C THR A 11 -6.19 17.45 0.59
N ILE A 12 -5.74 16.52 -0.28
CA ILE A 12 -4.76 15.52 0.09
C ILE A 12 -3.54 16.34 0.45
N SER A 13 -3.26 16.48 1.74
CA SER A 13 -2.02 17.04 2.23
C SER A 13 -0.90 16.18 1.66
N ALA A 14 -0.31 16.66 0.58
CA ALA A 14 0.91 16.10 0.05
C ALA A 14 1.99 16.32 1.12
N ILE A 15 2.17 15.31 1.97
CA ILE A 15 3.33 15.23 2.83
C ILE A 15 4.50 14.95 1.88
N LEU A 16 5.15 16.03 1.49
CA LEU A 16 6.40 16.00 0.72
C LEU A 16 7.47 15.39 1.63
N PHE A 17 7.64 14.09 1.55
CA PHE A 17 8.82 13.43 2.08
C PHE A 17 10.01 13.77 1.18
N SER A 18 10.82 14.73 1.59
CA SER A 18 12.13 14.96 1.03
C SER A 18 13.07 13.85 1.50
N THR A 19 13.20 12.77 0.74
CA THR A 19 14.43 11.96 0.59
C THR A 19 14.21 10.91 -0.52
N ASN A 20 14.94 11.03 -1.62
CA ASN A 20 15.17 10.01 -2.66
C ASN A 20 13.94 9.41 -3.39
N ILE A 21 12.98 10.23 -3.78
CA ILE A 21 11.80 9.80 -4.56
C ILE A 21 12.05 10.07 -6.06
N SER A 22 13.12 9.51 -6.63
CA SER A 22 13.30 9.62 -8.10
C SER A 22 12.42 8.66 -8.91
N ILE A 23 11.89 7.60 -8.31
CA ILE A 23 11.15 6.55 -9.01
C ILE A 23 9.65 6.61 -8.75
N ALA A 24 9.20 7.09 -7.60
CA ALA A 24 7.76 7.36 -7.36
C ALA A 24 7.18 8.41 -8.33
N LYS A 25 8.03 9.20 -8.99
CA LYS A 25 7.62 10.16 -10.03
C LYS A 25 7.02 9.52 -11.28
N ASN A 26 7.24 8.22 -11.50
CA ASN A 26 6.77 7.50 -12.69
C ASN A 26 5.52 6.65 -12.45
N ILE A 27 5.05 6.52 -11.19
CA ILE A 27 3.81 5.78 -10.90
C ILE A 27 2.65 6.78 -10.93
N PRO A 28 1.61 6.53 -11.76
CA PRO A 28 0.45 7.42 -11.82
C PRO A 28 -0.22 7.59 -10.45
N SER A 29 -0.65 8.80 -10.15
CA SER A 29 -1.31 9.11 -8.87
C SER A 29 -2.55 8.23 -8.59
N GLN A 30 -3.31 7.91 -9.63
CA GLN A 30 -4.45 7.01 -9.52
C GLN A 30 -4.05 5.60 -9.09
N THR A 31 -2.92 5.08 -9.60
CA THR A 31 -2.36 3.79 -9.18
C THR A 31 -2.02 3.79 -7.69
N LEU A 32 -1.40 4.87 -7.20
CA LEU A 32 -1.08 5.02 -5.78
C LEU A 32 -2.33 5.07 -4.90
N LEU A 33 -3.36 5.81 -5.33
CA LEU A 33 -4.63 5.89 -4.59
C LEU A 33 -5.34 4.54 -4.52
N VAL A 34 -5.36 3.78 -5.61
CA VAL A 34 -5.98 2.45 -5.62
C VAL A 34 -5.20 1.47 -4.76
N LEU A 35 -3.86 1.46 -4.84
CA LEU A 35 -3.02 0.63 -3.97
C LEU A 35 -3.22 0.96 -2.49
N ASP A 36 -3.30 2.26 -2.13
CA ASP A 36 -3.57 2.68 -0.75
C ASP A 36 -4.92 2.16 -0.26
N GLU A 37 -5.97 2.32 -1.07
CA GLU A 37 -7.31 1.84 -0.71
C GLU A 37 -7.37 0.30 -0.61
N VAL A 38 -6.73 -0.43 -1.52
CA VAL A 38 -6.66 -1.90 -1.46
C VAL A 38 -5.92 -2.35 -0.21
N LEU A 39 -4.79 -1.73 0.13
CA LEU A 39 -4.06 -2.01 1.36
C LEU A 39 -4.92 -1.73 2.61
N ASN A 40 -5.70 -0.65 2.62
CA ASN A 40 -6.60 -0.33 3.75
C ASN A 40 -7.76 -1.33 3.89
N ILE A 41 -8.24 -1.90 2.77
CA ILE A 41 -9.26 -2.96 2.80
C ILE A 41 -8.67 -4.25 3.37
N ILE A 42 -7.44 -4.60 3.00
CA ILE A 42 -6.76 -5.82 3.44
C ILE A 42 -6.33 -5.70 4.91
N PHE A 43 -5.80 -4.54 5.30
CA PHE A 43 -5.30 -4.27 6.64
C PHE A 43 -6.07 -3.11 7.29
N PRO A 44 -7.34 -3.32 7.65
CA PRO A 44 -8.11 -2.30 8.34
C PRO A 44 -7.58 -2.10 9.77
N LYS A 45 -7.70 -0.87 10.28
CA LYS A 45 -7.44 -0.62 11.69
C LYS A 45 -8.44 -1.38 12.55
N THR A 46 -7.93 -2.03 13.59
CA THR A 46 -8.75 -2.70 14.62
C THR A 46 -8.43 -2.12 16.00
N SER A 47 -9.11 -2.62 17.04
CA SER A 47 -8.79 -2.25 18.43
C SER A 47 -7.42 -2.75 18.89
N THR A 48 -6.88 -3.79 18.24
CA THR A 48 -5.64 -4.47 18.65
C THR A 48 -4.50 -4.30 17.66
N MET A 49 -4.81 -4.02 16.37
CA MET A 49 -3.81 -3.93 15.31
C MET A 49 -3.91 -2.60 14.56
N PRO A 50 -2.76 -1.98 14.21
CA PRO A 50 -2.74 -0.80 13.37
C PRO A 50 -3.21 -1.11 11.95
N GLY A 51 -3.85 -0.14 11.30
CA GLY A 51 -4.23 -0.24 9.89
C GLY A 51 -3.08 0.11 8.95
N ALA A 52 -3.26 -0.19 7.65
CA ALA A 52 -2.23 0.01 6.61
C ALA A 52 -1.62 1.42 6.61
N LYS A 53 -2.43 2.45 6.79
CA LYS A 53 -1.96 3.85 6.88
C LYS A 53 -1.07 4.10 8.09
N GLU A 54 -1.38 3.48 9.22
CA GLU A 54 -0.65 3.71 10.48
C GLU A 54 0.74 3.08 10.44
N PHE A 55 0.87 1.88 9.88
CA PHE A 55 2.18 1.23 9.71
C PHE A 55 2.87 1.56 8.39
N LYS A 56 2.29 2.47 7.57
CA LYS A 56 2.86 2.98 6.31
C LYS A 56 3.07 1.91 5.24
N ALA A 57 2.05 1.10 4.98
CA ALA A 57 2.13 0.01 4.02
C ALA A 57 2.45 0.49 2.59
N LEU A 58 1.79 1.55 2.12
CA LEU A 58 2.03 2.08 0.78
C LEU A 58 3.44 2.63 0.63
N GLU A 59 3.93 3.40 1.60
CA GLU A 59 5.29 3.98 1.57
C GLU A 59 6.35 2.87 1.52
N TYR A 60 6.14 1.80 2.31
CA TYR A 60 7.00 0.62 2.25
C TYR A 60 7.01 0.01 0.85
N LEU A 61 5.83 -0.28 0.30
CA LEU A 61 5.68 -0.91 -1.01
C LEU A 61 6.35 -0.08 -2.11
N ILE A 62 6.08 1.22 -2.17
CA ILE A 62 6.64 2.12 -3.20
C ILE A 62 8.15 2.25 -3.07
N LYS A 63 8.67 2.36 -1.85
CA LYS A 63 10.11 2.42 -1.62
C LYS A 63 10.81 1.16 -2.13
N ASN A 64 10.23 -0.02 -1.89
CA ASN A 64 10.83 -1.29 -2.27
C ASN A 64 10.66 -1.61 -3.76
N ILE A 65 9.48 -1.39 -4.36
CA ILE A 65 9.25 -1.49 -5.82
C ILE A 65 10.24 -0.63 -6.62
N SER A 66 10.65 0.49 -6.03
CA SER A 66 11.57 1.42 -6.67
C SER A 66 13.02 0.95 -6.62
N HIS A 67 13.33 -0.09 -5.87
CA HIS A 67 14.69 -0.59 -5.74
C HIS A 67 15.03 -1.60 -6.85
N LYS A 68 16.27 -1.53 -7.35
CA LYS A 68 16.76 -2.36 -8.48
C LYS A 68 16.83 -3.87 -8.19
N THR A 69 16.76 -4.28 -6.91
CA THR A 69 16.77 -5.69 -6.50
C THR A 69 15.38 -6.19 -6.16
N PHE A 70 14.36 -5.38 -6.34
CA PHE A 70 12.98 -5.84 -6.22
C PHE A 70 12.67 -6.81 -7.36
N ASP A 71 11.92 -7.84 -7.08
CA ASP A 71 11.54 -8.83 -8.08
C ASP A 71 10.71 -8.20 -9.20
N ASP A 72 11.15 -8.37 -10.45
CA ASP A 72 10.53 -7.73 -11.61
C ASP A 72 9.15 -8.33 -11.94
N GLU A 73 8.92 -9.63 -11.68
CA GLU A 73 7.62 -10.28 -11.89
C GLU A 73 6.60 -9.75 -10.86
N ASP A 74 7.01 -9.63 -9.60
CA ASP A 74 6.20 -9.07 -8.54
C ASP A 74 5.86 -7.60 -8.82
N LYS A 75 6.83 -6.82 -9.27
CA LYS A 75 6.64 -5.44 -9.67
C LYS A 75 5.63 -5.30 -10.81
N THR A 76 5.79 -6.12 -11.84
CA THR A 76 4.88 -6.15 -12.99
C THR A 76 3.47 -6.54 -12.54
N LEU A 77 3.35 -7.62 -11.77
CA LEU A 77 2.04 -8.07 -11.26
C LEU A 77 1.35 -6.98 -10.43
N ILE A 78 2.07 -6.28 -9.56
CA ILE A 78 1.48 -5.23 -8.72
C ILE A 78 1.06 -4.03 -9.57
N LEU A 79 1.94 -3.51 -10.43
CA LEU A 79 1.67 -2.28 -11.17
C LEU A 79 0.68 -2.49 -12.31
N ASP A 80 0.86 -3.53 -13.12
CA ASP A 80 -0.03 -3.83 -14.25
C ASP A 80 -1.38 -4.36 -13.74
N GLY A 81 -1.37 -5.21 -12.72
CA GLY A 81 -2.62 -5.66 -12.08
C GLY A 81 -3.44 -4.50 -11.50
N THR A 82 -2.78 -3.49 -10.94
CA THR A 82 -3.48 -2.28 -10.47
C THR A 82 -4.02 -1.47 -11.65
N LYS A 83 -3.27 -1.35 -12.75
CA LYS A 83 -3.73 -0.67 -13.96
C LYS A 83 -4.93 -1.37 -14.58
N ASP A 84 -4.90 -2.69 -14.69
CA ASP A 84 -6.01 -3.51 -15.21
C ASP A 84 -7.24 -3.41 -14.31
N PHE A 85 -7.04 -3.40 -12.98
CA PHE A 85 -8.10 -3.17 -12.02
C PHE A 85 -8.76 -1.80 -12.21
N ILE A 86 -7.97 -0.73 -12.37
CA ILE A 86 -8.47 0.62 -12.64
C ILE A 86 -9.28 0.65 -13.97
N GLY A 87 -8.77 -0.02 -15.00
CA GLY A 87 -9.45 -0.12 -16.30
C GLY A 87 -10.82 -0.82 -16.21
N SER A 88 -10.90 -1.85 -15.36
CA SER A 88 -12.13 -2.63 -15.17
C SER A 88 -13.13 -1.98 -14.20
N PHE A 89 -12.63 -1.25 -13.19
CA PHE A 89 -13.43 -0.70 -12.09
C PHE A 89 -13.10 0.77 -11.84
N SER A 90 -13.30 1.62 -12.84
CA SER A 90 -12.94 3.06 -12.80
C SER A 90 -13.60 3.84 -11.65
N GLN A 91 -14.78 3.39 -11.19
CA GLN A 91 -15.52 3.99 -10.08
C GLN A 91 -15.08 3.49 -8.69
N PHE A 92 -14.10 2.58 -8.59
CA PHE A 92 -13.71 1.96 -7.32
C PHE A 92 -13.46 2.96 -6.19
N LEU A 93 -12.75 4.05 -6.47
CA LEU A 93 -12.42 5.07 -5.46
C LEU A 93 -13.65 5.82 -4.92
N THR A 94 -14.77 5.80 -5.64
CA THR A 94 -16.02 6.47 -5.23
C THR A 94 -16.98 5.58 -4.45
N LEU A 95 -16.74 4.28 -4.43
CA LEU A 95 -17.51 3.30 -3.66
C LEU A 95 -17.31 3.52 -2.16
N ASN A 96 -18.31 3.14 -1.36
CA ASN A 96 -18.15 3.09 0.09
C ASN A 96 -17.28 1.90 0.53
N GLU A 97 -16.85 1.87 1.79
CA GLU A 97 -15.92 0.83 2.31
C GLU A 97 -16.47 -0.60 2.16
N LYS A 98 -17.77 -0.78 2.38
CA LYS A 98 -18.42 -2.10 2.24
C LYS A 98 -18.41 -2.56 0.80
N GLU A 99 -18.81 -1.70 -0.13
CA GLU A 99 -18.82 -1.99 -1.57
C GLU A 99 -17.41 -2.29 -2.09
N LYS A 100 -16.40 -1.52 -1.67
CA LYS A 100 -15.00 -1.77 -2.01
C LYS A 100 -14.55 -3.16 -1.55
N LYS A 101 -14.87 -3.52 -0.31
CA LYS A 101 -14.53 -4.84 0.25
C LYS A 101 -15.23 -5.96 -0.49
N GLU A 102 -16.51 -5.83 -0.76
CA GLU A 102 -17.30 -6.83 -1.53
C GLU A 102 -16.71 -7.01 -2.92
N LEU A 103 -16.37 -5.94 -3.63
CA LEU A 103 -15.73 -6.00 -4.94
C LEU A 103 -14.40 -6.75 -4.91
N ILE A 104 -13.52 -6.43 -3.95
CA ILE A 104 -12.23 -7.14 -3.83
C ILE A 104 -12.45 -8.63 -3.56
N LEU A 105 -13.40 -9.01 -2.72
CA LEU A 105 -13.72 -10.41 -2.46
C LEU A 105 -14.29 -11.11 -3.70
N GLU A 106 -15.11 -10.43 -4.47
CA GLU A 106 -15.70 -10.96 -5.70
C GLU A 106 -14.64 -11.25 -6.76
N ILE A 107 -13.73 -10.31 -7.02
CA ILE A 107 -12.68 -10.50 -8.02
C ILE A 107 -11.68 -11.61 -7.63
N ILE A 108 -11.36 -11.75 -6.35
CA ILE A 108 -10.51 -12.84 -5.84
C ILE A 108 -11.17 -14.20 -6.11
N LYS A 109 -12.48 -14.28 -5.96
CA LYS A 109 -13.24 -15.51 -6.18
C LYS A 109 -13.32 -15.90 -7.66
N ASN A 110 -13.44 -14.91 -8.54
CA ASN A 110 -13.78 -15.11 -9.94
C ASN A 110 -12.57 -15.06 -10.89
N SER A 111 -11.41 -14.60 -10.45
CA SER A 111 -10.21 -14.43 -11.27
C SER A 111 -8.95 -14.90 -10.54
N ALA A 112 -8.27 -15.90 -11.13
CA ALA A 112 -6.98 -16.36 -10.61
C ALA A 112 -5.92 -15.24 -10.68
N TYR A 113 -5.94 -14.40 -11.71
CA TYR A 113 -5.05 -13.26 -11.86
C TYR A 113 -5.29 -12.22 -10.76
N ALA A 114 -6.56 -11.83 -10.53
CA ALA A 114 -6.89 -10.90 -9.46
C ALA A 114 -6.54 -11.46 -8.08
N LYS A 115 -6.72 -12.78 -7.86
CA LYS A 115 -6.29 -13.45 -6.64
C LYS A 115 -4.78 -13.34 -6.45
N SER A 116 -3.97 -13.57 -7.50
CA SER A 116 -2.52 -13.46 -7.46
C SER A 116 -2.08 -12.03 -7.16
N TRP A 117 -2.70 -11.04 -7.81
CA TRP A 117 -2.45 -9.63 -7.58
C TRP A 117 -2.73 -9.20 -6.13
N VAL A 118 -3.91 -9.51 -5.60
CA VAL A 118 -4.25 -9.20 -4.20
C VAL A 118 -3.36 -9.95 -3.22
N SER A 119 -3.03 -11.22 -3.51
CA SER A 119 -2.11 -12.01 -2.66
C SER A 119 -0.71 -11.39 -2.60
N LYS A 120 -0.23 -10.83 -3.71
CA LYS A 120 1.08 -10.18 -3.75
C LYS A 120 1.08 -8.85 -2.97
N ILE A 121 0.02 -8.03 -3.10
CA ILE A 121 -0.17 -6.83 -2.27
C ILE A 121 -0.24 -7.20 -0.79
N THR A 122 -0.95 -8.29 -0.47
CA THR A 122 -1.04 -8.80 0.92
C THR A 122 0.32 -9.21 1.46
N TYR A 123 1.12 -9.92 0.66
CA TYR A 123 2.47 -10.33 1.04
C TYR A 123 3.34 -9.13 1.45
N TYR A 124 3.43 -8.13 0.58
CA TYR A 124 4.21 -6.92 0.89
C TYR A 124 3.59 -6.05 1.99
N GLY A 125 2.28 -6.09 2.17
CA GLY A 125 1.62 -5.48 3.32
C GLY A 125 2.00 -6.13 4.65
N ILE A 126 2.11 -7.47 4.69
CA ILE A 126 2.62 -8.21 5.85
C ILE A 126 4.09 -7.87 6.11
N GLU A 127 4.92 -7.82 5.07
CA GLU A 127 6.30 -7.37 5.22
C GLU A 127 6.37 -5.95 5.79
N ALA A 128 5.57 -5.02 5.26
CA ALA A 128 5.52 -3.65 5.76
C ALA A 128 5.14 -3.58 7.24
N MET A 129 4.20 -4.44 7.67
CA MET A 129 3.71 -4.48 9.05
C MET A 129 4.78 -4.99 10.02
N PHE A 130 5.56 -6.00 9.62
CA PHE A 130 6.47 -6.69 10.54
C PHE A 130 7.96 -6.47 10.27
N SER A 131 8.32 -5.75 9.21
CA SER A 131 9.71 -5.38 8.94
C SER A 131 10.27 -4.39 9.95
N ASP A 132 11.59 -4.30 10.00
CA ASP A 132 12.24 -3.20 10.74
C ASP A 132 11.88 -1.85 10.12
N PRO A 133 11.52 -0.84 10.93
CA PRO A 133 11.16 0.49 10.45
C PRO A 133 12.18 1.16 9.51
N ILE A 134 13.44 0.75 9.55
CA ILE A 134 14.48 1.24 8.64
C ILE A 134 14.13 0.99 7.16
N TYR A 135 13.31 -0.04 6.87
CA TYR A 135 12.86 -0.39 5.54
C TYR A 135 11.64 0.42 5.05
N GLY A 136 11.05 1.22 5.93
CA GLY A 136 9.98 2.17 5.58
C GLY A 136 8.57 1.79 6.03
N GLY A 137 8.37 0.53 6.47
CA GLY A 137 7.13 0.06 7.09
C GLY A 137 7.17 0.14 8.62
N ASN A 138 6.18 -0.47 9.28
CA ASN A 138 6.09 -0.61 10.74
C ASN A 138 6.46 0.68 11.49
N PHE A 139 5.93 1.81 11.01
CA PHE A 139 6.29 3.14 11.49
C PHE A 139 6.23 3.22 13.01
N ASN A 140 7.28 3.74 13.63
CA ASN A 140 7.42 3.80 15.10
C ASN A 140 7.27 2.44 15.80
N GLN A 141 7.49 1.32 15.09
CA GLN A 141 7.32 -0.05 15.62
C GLN A 141 5.87 -0.32 16.07
N ILE A 142 4.89 0.33 15.45
CA ILE A 142 3.51 0.31 15.93
C ILE A 142 2.91 -1.09 15.91
N ALA A 143 3.22 -1.90 14.87
CA ALA A 143 2.74 -3.27 14.79
C ALA A 143 3.45 -4.18 15.80
N TRP A 144 4.75 -4.01 16.02
CA TRP A 144 5.47 -4.77 17.04
C TRP A 144 4.94 -4.47 18.44
N LYS A 145 4.69 -3.19 18.74
CA LYS A 145 4.11 -2.77 20.02
C LYS A 145 2.72 -3.34 20.26
N SER A 146 1.91 -3.44 19.20
CA SER A 146 0.54 -3.98 19.32
C SER A 146 0.48 -5.45 19.71
N ILE A 147 1.55 -6.21 19.42
CA ILE A 147 1.66 -7.64 19.76
C ILE A 147 2.73 -7.93 20.83
N ASN A 148 3.24 -6.89 21.51
CA ASN A 148 4.32 -7.00 22.49
C ASN A 148 5.57 -7.72 21.97
N HIS A 149 5.90 -7.53 20.68
CA HIS A 149 7.08 -8.16 20.07
C HIS A 149 8.37 -7.51 20.55
N ALA A 150 9.28 -8.34 21.09
CA ALA A 150 10.63 -7.93 21.43
C ALA A 150 11.55 -8.09 20.21
N VAL A 151 12.22 -7.03 19.83
CA VAL A 151 13.11 -7.00 18.67
C VAL A 151 14.42 -7.72 18.97
N GLY A 152 14.90 -8.53 18.01
CA GLY A 152 16.23 -9.14 18.09
C GLY A 152 17.37 -8.09 17.98
N ILE A 153 18.54 -8.45 18.51
CA ILE A 153 19.76 -7.66 18.46
C ILE A 153 20.86 -8.50 17.80
N PRO A 154 21.70 -7.94 16.89
CA PRO A 154 21.69 -6.54 16.43
C PRO A 154 20.58 -6.22 15.44
N ARG A 155 20.07 -4.98 15.49
CA ARG A 155 19.12 -4.50 14.49
C ARG A 155 19.84 -4.13 13.17
N PRO A 156 19.15 -4.17 12.01
CA PRO A 156 19.72 -3.74 10.76
C PRO A 156 20.12 -2.26 10.80
N LEU A 157 21.32 -1.95 10.29
CA LEU A 157 21.86 -0.60 10.25
C LEU A 157 21.70 0.08 8.89
N LYS A 158 21.33 -0.69 7.86
CA LYS A 158 21.26 -0.23 6.47
C LYS A 158 19.89 -0.47 5.89
N THR A 159 19.44 0.47 5.09
CA THR A 159 18.18 0.35 4.36
C THR A 159 18.28 -0.71 3.27
N TYR A 160 17.14 -1.11 2.73
CA TYR A 160 17.06 -2.09 1.64
C TYR A 160 18.00 -1.73 0.48
N GLY A 161 18.80 -2.71 0.05
CA GLY A 161 19.72 -2.58 -1.09
C GLY A 161 20.98 -1.75 -0.87
N GLN A 162 21.25 -1.24 0.32
CA GLN A 162 22.56 -0.65 0.64
C GLN A 162 23.60 -1.76 0.85
N LYS A 163 24.74 -1.67 0.13
CA LYS A 163 25.86 -2.61 0.34
C LYS A 163 26.44 -2.48 1.75
N ILE A 164 26.84 -3.61 2.29
CA ILE A 164 27.58 -3.73 3.56
C ILE A 164 28.99 -3.20 3.35
#